data_37c6406cff6e832dc7e43bb352ee845f
#
_entry.id   37c6406cff6e832dc7e43bb352ee845f
#
_cell.length_a   1.000
_cell.length_b   1.000
_cell.length_c   1.000
_cell.angle_alpha   90.00
_cell.angle_beta   90.00
_cell.angle_gamma   90.00
#
_symmetry.space_group_name_H-M   'P 1'
#
loop_
_entity.id
_entity.type
_entity.pdbx_description
1 polymer ?
#
loop_
_entity_poly.entity_id
_entity_poly.type
_entity_poly.pdbx_seq_one_letter_code
_entity_poly.pdbx_strand_id
1 'polypeptide(L)'
;MCRQVCALWEVPLSDGVYTIEFEHGTTTGKRVIHVNGQEILRRDWMFKLVGRESFYFGEARTKAVICIEAVGGFSYEYSLHVNGLSLQKFTQNRARTTRTWQLRLDERDHRVVLEKDSMDVWCNGQKMDTTGQFVEDGTETVFFIGEHEVCIKAFSEQKKRGVQHCLLLDGLRVQTS
;
A
#
# COMPACT_ATOMS: atom_id res chain seq x y z
N MET A 1 3.83 -0.43 -29.56
CA MET A 1 2.80 -1.46 -29.34
C MET A 1 1.95 -1.10 -28.15
N CYS A 2 0.66 -1.07 -28.34
CA CYS A 2 -0.27 -0.84 -27.23
C CYS A 2 -0.31 -2.09 -26.34
N ARG A 3 -0.07 -1.94 -25.01
CA ARG A 3 -0.23 -3.03 -24.06
C ARG A 3 -1.72 -3.34 -23.89
N GLN A 4 -2.07 -4.59 -23.97
CA GLN A 4 -3.44 -5.03 -23.72
C GLN A 4 -3.61 -5.42 -22.26
N VAL A 5 -3.75 -4.42 -21.40
CA VAL A 5 -3.95 -4.62 -19.96
C VAL A 5 -5.38 -5.16 -19.75
N CYS A 6 -5.49 -6.33 -19.12
CA CYS A 6 -6.77 -6.97 -18.80
C CYS A 6 -7.24 -6.65 -17.39
N ALA A 7 -6.32 -6.38 -16.47
CA ALA A 7 -6.62 -6.00 -15.10
C ALA A 7 -5.56 -5.05 -14.54
N LEU A 8 -6.01 -4.15 -13.68
CA LEU A 8 -5.19 -3.15 -13.01
C LEU A 8 -5.62 -3.02 -11.56
N TRP A 9 -4.64 -3.06 -10.65
CA TRP A 9 -4.88 -2.90 -9.22
C TRP A 9 -3.89 -1.92 -8.62
N GLU A 10 -4.34 -1.19 -7.61
CA GLU A 10 -3.46 -0.39 -6.76
C GLU A 10 -3.36 -1.02 -5.38
N VAL A 11 -2.13 -1.19 -4.89
CA VAL A 11 -1.84 -1.77 -3.58
C VAL A 11 -1.06 -0.76 -2.75
N PRO A 12 -1.67 -0.15 -1.72
CA PRO A 12 -0.96 0.76 -0.84
C PRO A 12 -0.15 -0.03 0.20
N LEU A 13 1.16 0.19 0.21
CA LEU A 13 2.07 -0.29 1.24
C LEU A 13 2.69 0.92 1.98
N SER A 14 3.43 0.67 3.05
CA SER A 14 4.11 1.74 3.78
C SER A 14 5.23 2.39 2.97
N ASP A 15 5.94 1.59 2.17
CA ASP A 15 7.02 2.04 1.28
C ASP A 15 6.55 2.65 -0.04
N GLY A 16 5.26 2.68 -0.31
CA GLY A 16 4.71 3.31 -1.50
C GLY A 16 3.38 2.70 -1.96
N VAL A 17 2.81 3.31 -2.99
CA VAL A 17 1.62 2.78 -3.68
C VAL A 17 2.07 2.08 -4.94
N TYR A 18 1.71 0.82 -5.09
CA TYR A 18 2.12 -0.02 -6.21
C TYR A 18 0.96 -0.23 -7.16
N THR A 19 1.19 0.07 -8.43
CA THR A 19 0.25 -0.24 -9.52
C THR A 19 0.64 -1.56 -10.15
N ILE A 20 -0.27 -2.53 -10.14
CA ILE A 20 -0.07 -3.87 -10.72
C ILE A 20 -0.94 -3.98 -11.95
N GLU A 21 -0.30 -4.20 -13.10
CA GLU A 21 -0.95 -4.41 -14.39
C GLU A 21 -0.79 -5.86 -14.83
N PHE A 22 -1.84 -6.45 -15.37
CA PHE A 22 -1.85 -7.82 -15.86
C PHE A 22 -2.33 -7.89 -17.30
N GLU A 23 -1.56 -8.58 -18.15
CA GLU A 23 -1.95 -8.92 -19.50
C GLU A 23 -2.18 -10.43 -19.60
N HIS A 24 -3.26 -10.82 -20.24
CA HIS A 24 -3.63 -12.22 -20.45
C HIS A 24 -4.01 -12.47 -21.91
N GLY A 25 -3.29 -13.39 -22.56
CA GLY A 25 -3.60 -13.85 -23.91
C GLY A 25 -4.57 -15.02 -23.88
N THR A 26 -5.77 -14.84 -24.42
CA THR A 26 -6.83 -15.85 -24.38
C THR A 26 -6.64 -16.99 -25.38
N THR A 27 -5.71 -16.87 -26.33
CA THR A 27 -5.36 -17.92 -27.30
C THR A 27 -4.04 -18.61 -26.98
N THR A 28 -3.07 -17.88 -26.48
CA THR A 28 -1.71 -18.38 -26.18
C THR A 28 -1.51 -18.72 -24.73
N GLY A 29 -2.39 -18.22 -23.83
CA GLY A 29 -2.17 -18.27 -22.40
C GLY A 29 -1.08 -17.31 -21.92
N LYS A 30 -0.70 -16.33 -22.75
CA LYS A 30 0.29 -15.30 -22.40
C LYS A 30 -0.07 -14.64 -21.08
N ARG A 31 0.92 -14.49 -20.21
CA ARG A 31 0.79 -13.80 -18.90
C ARG A 31 1.94 -12.83 -18.73
N VAL A 32 1.64 -11.56 -18.53
CA VAL A 32 2.64 -10.52 -18.26
C VAL A 32 2.19 -9.69 -17.08
N ILE A 33 3.08 -9.50 -16.13
CA ILE A 33 2.84 -8.69 -14.93
C ILE A 33 3.82 -7.52 -14.91
N HIS A 34 3.27 -6.31 -14.79
CA HIS A 34 4.03 -5.10 -14.56
C HIS A 34 3.72 -4.55 -13.17
N VAL A 35 4.75 -4.11 -12.46
CA VAL A 35 4.63 -3.38 -11.20
C VAL A 35 5.23 -2.00 -11.38
N ASN A 36 4.45 -0.96 -11.19
CA ASN A 36 4.83 0.43 -11.43
C ASN A 36 5.46 0.63 -12.83
N GLY A 37 4.87 -0.02 -13.83
CA GLY A 37 5.31 0.06 -15.22
C GLY A 37 6.50 -0.82 -15.59
N GLN A 38 7.12 -1.50 -14.63
CA GLN A 38 8.24 -2.40 -14.87
C GLN A 38 7.75 -3.85 -14.99
N GLU A 39 8.14 -4.52 -16.08
CA GLU A 39 7.85 -5.94 -16.27
C GLU A 39 8.62 -6.78 -15.25
N ILE A 40 7.90 -7.62 -14.51
CA ILE A 40 8.49 -8.51 -13.49
C ILE A 40 8.28 -9.97 -13.79
N LEU A 41 7.30 -10.32 -14.63
CA LEU A 41 7.03 -11.69 -15.05
C LEU A 41 6.49 -11.68 -16.48
N ARG A 42 7.02 -12.59 -17.30
CA ARG A 42 6.54 -12.82 -18.66
C ARG A 42 6.51 -14.31 -18.96
N ARG A 43 5.35 -14.78 -19.43
CA ARG A 43 5.16 -16.08 -20.04
C ARG A 43 4.44 -15.88 -21.37
N ASP A 44 5.14 -16.12 -22.47
CA ASP A 44 4.59 -15.86 -23.80
C ASP A 44 3.58 -16.93 -24.22
N TRP A 45 3.68 -18.12 -23.62
CA TRP A 45 2.80 -19.22 -23.92
C TRP A 45 2.60 -20.13 -22.73
N MET A 46 1.35 -20.52 -22.47
CA MET A 46 0.95 -21.43 -21.39
C MET A 46 -0.13 -22.39 -21.86
N PHE A 47 -0.02 -23.67 -21.51
CA PHE A 47 -1.05 -24.67 -21.81
C PHE A 47 -2.38 -24.36 -21.15
N LYS A 48 -2.34 -23.86 -19.93
CA LYS A 48 -3.55 -23.52 -19.17
C LYS A 48 -3.86 -22.05 -19.30
N LEU A 49 -5.06 -21.72 -19.73
CA LEU A 49 -5.56 -20.35 -19.79
C LEU A 49 -6.01 -19.84 -18.41
N VAL A 50 -6.24 -20.74 -17.46
CA VAL A 50 -6.62 -20.44 -16.09
C VAL A 50 -5.51 -20.85 -15.11
N GLY A 51 -5.59 -20.41 -13.88
CA GLY A 51 -4.64 -20.77 -12.84
C GLY A 51 -4.19 -19.57 -12.02
N ARG A 52 -3.00 -19.67 -11.48
CA ARG A 52 -2.43 -18.68 -10.55
C ARG A 52 -1.02 -18.30 -10.94
N GLU A 53 -0.70 -17.02 -10.80
CA GLU A 53 0.67 -16.51 -10.91
C GLU A 53 1.07 -15.83 -9.61
N SER A 54 2.19 -16.27 -9.03
CA SER A 54 2.75 -15.69 -7.81
C SER A 54 3.93 -14.78 -8.15
N PHE A 55 4.02 -13.66 -7.46
CA PHE A 55 5.13 -12.71 -7.61
C PHE A 55 5.35 -11.95 -6.31
N TYR A 56 6.46 -11.21 -6.25
CA TYR A 56 6.82 -10.38 -5.11
C TYR A 56 7.02 -8.96 -5.56
N PHE A 57 6.65 -8.00 -4.72
CA PHE A 57 6.81 -6.58 -5.01
C PHE A 57 7.09 -5.79 -3.73
N GLY A 58 7.59 -4.56 -3.88
CA GLY A 58 7.96 -3.70 -2.77
C GLY A 58 9.29 -4.09 -2.10
N GLU A 59 9.78 -3.23 -1.25
CA GLU A 59 11.06 -3.45 -0.54
C GLU A 59 11.00 -4.63 0.42
N ALA A 60 9.87 -4.82 1.08
CA ALA A 60 9.65 -5.96 1.98
C ALA A 60 9.35 -7.28 1.26
N ARG A 61 9.40 -7.29 -0.07
CA ARG A 61 9.07 -8.46 -0.91
C ARG A 61 7.72 -9.07 -0.54
N THR A 62 6.70 -8.24 -0.59
CA THR A 62 5.31 -8.65 -0.33
C THR A 62 4.86 -9.63 -1.40
N LYS A 63 4.32 -10.77 -0.97
CA LYS A 63 3.84 -11.81 -1.89
C LYS A 63 2.46 -11.46 -2.41
N ALA A 64 2.29 -11.54 -3.73
CA ALA A 64 0.99 -11.41 -4.38
C ALA A 64 0.72 -12.60 -5.30
N VAL A 65 -0.56 -12.89 -5.51
CA VAL A 65 -1.03 -13.94 -6.41
C VAL A 65 -2.16 -13.39 -7.26
N ILE A 66 -2.00 -13.50 -8.58
CA ILE A 66 -3.09 -13.24 -9.52
C ILE A 66 -3.78 -14.55 -9.83
N CYS A 67 -5.09 -14.61 -9.62
CA CYS A 67 -5.92 -15.75 -9.98
C CYS A 67 -6.66 -15.45 -11.28
N ILE A 68 -6.65 -16.41 -12.20
CA ILE A 68 -7.33 -16.34 -13.49
C ILE A 68 -8.38 -17.44 -13.49
N GLU A 69 -9.65 -17.08 -13.59
CA GLU A 69 -10.78 -17.99 -13.56
C GLU A 69 -11.65 -17.80 -14.80
N ALA A 70 -12.16 -18.90 -15.34
CA ALA A 70 -13.12 -18.86 -16.42
C ALA A 70 -14.52 -18.61 -15.86
N VAL A 71 -15.23 -17.62 -16.43
CA VAL A 71 -16.59 -17.23 -15.98
C VAL A 71 -17.65 -17.50 -17.03
N GLY A 72 -17.47 -18.55 -17.81
CA GLY A 72 -18.37 -18.97 -18.86
C GLY A 72 -17.95 -18.48 -20.25
N GLY A 73 -18.23 -19.29 -21.27
CA GLY A 73 -17.84 -19.00 -22.64
C GLY A 73 -16.33 -18.79 -22.77
N PHE A 74 -15.96 -17.65 -23.35
CA PHE A 74 -14.56 -17.25 -23.53
C PHE A 74 -14.17 -16.07 -22.62
N SER A 75 -14.90 -15.86 -21.53
CA SER A 75 -14.67 -14.78 -20.58
C SER A 75 -13.85 -15.25 -19.38
N TYR A 76 -13.00 -14.36 -18.88
CA TYR A 76 -12.13 -14.62 -17.75
C TYR A 76 -12.30 -13.53 -16.69
N GLU A 77 -12.16 -13.93 -15.44
CA GLU A 77 -12.14 -13.05 -14.29
C GLU A 77 -10.76 -13.08 -13.65
N TYR A 78 -10.28 -11.91 -13.22
CA TYR A 78 -8.96 -11.75 -12.61
C TYR A 78 -9.12 -11.20 -11.22
N SER A 79 -8.43 -11.80 -10.26
CA SER A 79 -8.39 -11.34 -8.88
C SER A 79 -6.97 -11.30 -8.35
N LEU A 80 -6.70 -10.36 -7.45
CA LEU A 80 -5.42 -10.20 -6.79
C LEU A 80 -5.55 -10.55 -5.32
N HIS A 81 -4.63 -11.39 -4.83
CA HIS A 81 -4.46 -11.71 -3.42
C HIS A 81 -3.10 -11.21 -2.96
N VAL A 82 -3.06 -10.56 -1.81
CA VAL A 82 -1.83 -10.05 -1.19
C VAL A 82 -1.68 -10.68 0.19
N ASN A 83 -0.54 -11.31 0.44
CA ASN A 83 -0.27 -12.06 1.68
C ASN A 83 -1.38 -13.07 2.02
N GLY A 84 -1.92 -13.74 1.01
CA GLY A 84 -2.96 -14.74 1.16
C GLY A 84 -4.39 -14.20 1.38
N LEU A 85 -4.56 -12.88 1.39
CA LEU A 85 -5.85 -12.21 1.54
C LEU A 85 -6.31 -11.63 0.21
N SER A 86 -7.62 -11.61 -0.05
CA SER A 86 -8.15 -10.83 -1.16
C SER A 86 -7.72 -9.36 -1.01
N LEU A 87 -7.53 -8.66 -2.13
CA LEU A 87 -7.11 -7.26 -2.09
C LEU A 87 -8.03 -6.41 -1.21
N GLN A 88 -9.33 -6.65 -1.25
CA GLN A 88 -10.29 -5.94 -0.40
C GLN A 88 -10.00 -6.15 1.09
N LYS A 89 -9.80 -7.40 1.54
CA LYS A 89 -9.45 -7.70 2.93
C LYS A 89 -8.10 -7.14 3.32
N PHE A 90 -7.12 -7.25 2.44
CA PHE A 90 -5.79 -6.68 2.67
C PHE A 90 -5.88 -5.17 2.88
N THR A 91 -6.58 -4.46 2.01
CA THR A 91 -6.76 -3.00 2.10
C THR A 91 -7.52 -2.61 3.39
N GLN A 92 -8.57 -3.36 3.75
CA GLN A 92 -9.31 -3.13 5.00
C GLN A 92 -8.42 -3.33 6.24
N ASN A 93 -7.58 -4.36 6.24
CA ASN A 93 -6.64 -4.59 7.33
C ASN A 93 -5.60 -3.46 7.42
N ARG A 94 -5.07 -3.02 6.28
CA ARG A 94 -4.14 -1.88 6.23
C ARG A 94 -4.78 -0.61 6.78
N ALA A 95 -6.04 -0.34 6.45
CA ALA A 95 -6.76 0.84 6.95
C ALA A 95 -6.94 0.82 8.49
N ARG A 96 -6.99 -0.36 9.10
CA ARG A 96 -7.06 -0.51 10.56
C ARG A 96 -5.70 -0.42 11.25
N THR A 97 -4.66 -0.96 10.63
CA THR A 97 -3.32 -1.07 11.22
C THR A 97 -2.40 0.09 10.88
N THR A 98 -2.78 0.97 9.96
CA THR A 98 -2.00 2.12 9.55
C THR A 98 -2.81 3.41 9.58
N ARG A 99 -2.09 4.53 9.64
CA ARG A 99 -2.66 5.87 9.43
C ARG A 99 -1.81 6.59 8.41
N THR A 100 -2.46 7.22 7.44
CA THR A 100 -1.76 7.93 6.35
C THR A 100 -2.18 9.39 6.33
N TRP A 101 -1.20 10.27 6.16
CA TRP A 101 -1.41 11.70 5.94
C TRP A 101 -0.73 12.15 4.65
N GLN A 102 -1.36 13.09 3.97
CA GLN A 102 -0.76 13.79 2.83
C GLN A 102 -0.38 15.20 3.28
N LEU A 103 0.89 15.55 3.16
CA LEU A 103 1.41 16.86 3.53
C LEU A 103 1.97 17.54 2.30
N ARG A 104 1.78 18.86 2.22
CA ARG A 104 2.47 19.67 1.24
C ARG A 104 3.43 20.61 1.95
N LEU A 105 4.73 20.38 1.75
CA LEU A 105 5.81 21.14 2.35
C LEU A 105 6.76 21.63 1.24
N ASP A 106 7.08 22.93 1.25
CA ASP A 106 8.03 23.51 0.30
C ASP A 106 7.71 23.12 -1.15
N GLU A 107 6.42 23.22 -1.50
CA GLU A 107 5.85 22.88 -2.82
C GLU A 107 5.98 21.41 -3.23
N ARG A 108 6.34 20.52 -2.28
CA ARG A 108 6.43 19.08 -2.49
C ARG A 108 5.39 18.32 -1.69
N ASP A 109 4.85 17.29 -2.29
CA ASP A 109 3.91 16.41 -1.62
C ASP A 109 4.67 15.33 -0.85
N HIS A 110 4.25 15.10 0.39
CA HIS A 110 4.80 14.07 1.27
C HIS A 110 3.68 13.16 1.74
N ARG A 111 3.90 11.87 1.56
CA ARG A 111 3.02 10.82 2.10
C ARG A 111 3.65 10.27 3.37
N VAL A 112 2.99 10.48 4.50
CA VAL A 112 3.43 9.96 5.81
C VAL A 112 2.54 8.80 6.20
N VAL A 113 3.14 7.66 6.53
CA VAL A 113 2.43 6.45 6.96
C VAL A 113 2.94 6.05 8.33
N LEU A 114 2.02 5.92 9.29
CA LEU A 114 2.28 5.34 10.61
C LEU A 114 1.79 3.89 10.61
N GLU A 115 2.66 2.98 10.97
CA GLU A 115 2.29 1.60 11.32
C GLU A 115 1.99 1.56 12.82
N LYS A 116 0.72 1.39 13.18
CA LYS A 116 0.25 1.53 14.56
C LYS A 116 0.82 0.47 15.50
N ASP A 117 1.07 -0.74 15.00
CA ASP A 117 1.54 -1.85 15.82
C ASP A 117 3.01 -1.69 16.23
N SER A 118 3.86 -1.24 15.31
CA SER A 118 5.30 -1.02 15.55
C SER A 118 5.65 0.41 15.90
N MET A 119 4.75 1.37 15.64
CA MET A 119 4.98 2.81 15.68
C MET A 119 6.03 3.29 14.69
N ASP A 120 6.30 2.50 13.67
CA ASP A 120 7.18 2.89 12.57
C ASP A 120 6.52 3.96 11.70
N VAL A 121 7.31 4.94 11.30
CA VAL A 121 6.87 6.03 10.44
C VAL A 121 7.63 5.97 9.12
N TRP A 122 6.89 6.07 8.03
CA TRP A 122 7.41 6.11 6.67
C TRP A 122 7.06 7.45 6.03
N CYS A 123 8.01 8.06 5.34
CA CYS A 123 7.78 9.27 4.56
C CYS A 123 8.30 9.07 3.15
N ASN A 124 7.42 9.16 2.15
CA ASN A 124 7.74 8.94 0.75
C ASN A 124 8.52 7.64 0.50
N GLY A 125 8.13 6.56 1.16
CA GLY A 125 8.72 5.25 1.00
C GLY A 125 10.00 5.00 1.80
N GLN A 126 10.43 5.95 2.62
CA GLN A 126 11.59 5.79 3.48
C GLN A 126 11.17 5.72 4.94
N LYS A 127 11.72 4.74 5.66
CA LYS A 127 11.51 4.64 7.10
C LYS A 127 12.26 5.76 7.79
N MET A 128 11.54 6.51 8.63
CA MET A 128 12.08 7.68 9.32
C MET A 128 12.68 7.29 10.67
N ASP A 129 13.74 8.00 11.06
CA ASP A 129 14.24 7.96 12.42
C ASP A 129 13.30 8.77 13.30
N THR A 130 12.78 8.15 14.35
CA THR A 130 11.79 8.75 15.23
C THR A 130 12.26 8.74 16.68
N THR A 131 11.78 9.73 17.44
CA THR A 131 11.93 9.76 18.90
C THR A 131 10.54 9.69 19.51
N GLY A 132 10.31 8.65 20.32
CA GLY A 132 9.04 8.45 21.03
C GLY A 132 9.13 8.85 22.48
N GLN A 133 8.05 9.41 23.03
CA GLN A 133 7.92 9.72 24.46
C GLN A 133 6.49 9.49 24.94
N PHE A 134 6.36 9.12 26.20
CA PHE A 134 5.07 9.07 26.87
C PHE A 134 4.70 10.47 27.37
N VAL A 135 3.45 10.85 27.16
CA VAL A 135 2.86 12.10 27.65
C VAL A 135 1.61 11.77 28.45
N GLU A 136 1.04 12.76 29.16
CA GLU A 136 -0.08 12.56 30.09
C GLU A 136 -1.27 11.84 29.44
N ASP A 137 -1.59 12.18 28.19
CA ASP A 137 -2.77 11.65 27.48
C ASP A 137 -2.44 10.54 26.45
N GLY A 138 -1.18 10.07 26.39
CA GLY A 138 -0.80 9.05 25.42
C GLY A 138 0.67 9.04 25.04
N THR A 139 0.97 9.05 23.75
CA THR A 139 2.35 9.05 23.23
C THR A 139 2.54 10.13 22.17
N GLU A 140 3.77 10.58 22.05
CA GLU A 140 4.22 11.44 20.96
C GLU A 140 5.39 10.80 20.23
N THR A 141 5.34 10.79 18.90
CA THR A 141 6.41 10.31 18.02
C THR A 141 6.86 11.47 17.16
N VAL A 142 8.11 11.89 17.30
CA VAL A 142 8.68 13.06 16.65
C VAL A 142 9.69 12.64 15.60
N PHE A 143 9.64 13.26 14.45
CA PHE A 143 10.62 13.12 13.36
C PHE A 143 10.69 14.41 12.56
N PHE A 144 11.65 14.49 11.62
CA PHE A 144 11.87 15.70 10.83
C PHE A 144 11.74 15.39 9.33
N ILE A 145 11.08 16.29 8.62
CA ILE A 145 11.09 16.34 7.16
C ILE A 145 11.84 17.62 6.79
N GLY A 146 13.10 17.48 6.35
CA GLY A 146 13.96 18.63 6.20
C GLY A 146 14.16 19.35 7.53
N GLU A 147 13.81 20.64 7.61
CA GLU A 147 13.88 21.46 8.84
C GLU A 147 12.53 21.48 9.59
N HIS A 148 11.49 20.84 9.07
CA HIS A 148 10.18 20.83 9.68
C HIS A 148 10.06 19.72 10.72
N GLU A 149 9.61 20.09 11.93
CA GLU A 149 9.30 19.11 12.97
C GLU A 149 7.91 18.54 12.74
N VAL A 150 7.82 17.21 12.71
CA VAL A 150 6.55 16.49 12.60
C VAL A 150 6.35 15.66 13.86
N CYS A 151 5.19 15.79 14.47
CA CYS A 151 4.83 15.06 15.67
C CYS A 151 3.52 14.29 15.43
N ILE A 152 3.56 12.99 15.64
CA ILE A 152 2.36 12.15 15.65
C ILE A 152 1.96 11.91 17.10
N LYS A 153 0.76 12.37 17.46
CA LYS A 153 0.19 12.14 18.79
C LYS A 153 -0.80 10.99 18.74
N ALA A 154 -0.62 10.02 19.63
CA ALA A 154 -1.59 8.98 19.90
C ALA A 154 -2.28 9.29 21.24
N PHE A 155 -3.59 9.39 21.23
CA PHE A 155 -4.39 9.77 22.40
C PHE A 155 -5.72 9.03 22.45
N SER A 156 -6.31 8.97 23.63
CA SER A 156 -7.62 8.35 23.83
C SER A 156 -8.57 9.36 24.47
N GLU A 157 -9.48 9.91 23.68
CA GLU A 157 -10.49 10.86 24.16
C GLU A 157 -11.62 10.19 24.95
N GLN A 158 -11.95 8.96 24.59
CA GLN A 158 -13.01 8.18 25.25
C GLN A 158 -12.70 6.70 25.16
N LYS A 159 -12.89 5.97 26.27
CA LYS A 159 -12.67 4.51 26.35
C LYS A 159 -13.36 3.68 25.26
N LYS A 160 -14.42 4.21 24.64
CA LYS A 160 -15.21 3.51 23.60
C LYS A 160 -14.71 3.71 22.17
N ARG A 161 -13.83 4.68 21.89
CA ARG A 161 -13.38 4.99 20.53
C ARG A 161 -11.98 4.48 20.20
N GLY A 162 -11.30 3.86 21.17
CA GLY A 162 -9.93 3.40 20.99
C GLY A 162 -8.92 4.55 20.88
N VAL A 163 -7.69 4.23 20.46
CA VAL A 163 -6.61 5.20 20.31
C VAL A 163 -6.77 5.94 19.00
N GLN A 164 -6.75 7.26 19.08
CA GLN A 164 -6.76 8.15 17.92
C GLN A 164 -5.36 8.68 17.65
N HIS A 165 -5.09 9.01 16.39
CA HIS A 165 -3.80 9.55 15.96
C HIS A 165 -4.02 10.87 15.23
N CYS A 166 -3.25 11.90 15.56
CA CYS A 166 -3.19 13.14 14.81
C CYS A 166 -1.74 13.50 14.50
N LEU A 167 -1.56 14.28 13.45
CA LEU A 167 -0.25 14.76 13.03
C LEU A 167 -0.19 16.27 13.20
N LEU A 168 0.90 16.75 13.81
CA LEU A 168 1.23 18.16 13.97
C LEU A 168 2.46 18.46 13.12
N LEU A 169 2.36 19.50 12.31
CA LEU A 169 3.46 20.03 11.53
C LEU A 169 3.87 21.37 12.12
N ASP A 170 5.10 21.49 12.62
CA ASP A 170 5.60 22.67 13.31
C ASP A 170 4.61 23.18 14.40
N GLY A 171 3.99 22.24 15.12
CA GLY A 171 3.04 22.52 16.18
C GLY A 171 1.58 22.72 15.73
N LEU A 172 1.30 22.76 14.43
CA LEU A 172 -0.04 22.94 13.88
C LEU A 172 -0.65 21.61 13.40
N ARG A 173 -1.88 21.32 13.83
CA ARG A 173 -2.59 20.11 13.46
C ARG A 173 -2.89 20.09 11.96
N VAL A 174 -2.48 19.03 11.29
CA VAL A 174 -2.82 18.77 9.89
C VAL A 174 -4.20 18.14 9.84
N GLN A 175 -5.08 18.76 9.05
CA GLN A 175 -6.41 18.21 8.82
C GLN A 175 -6.33 17.11 7.74
N THR A 176 -6.92 15.97 8.03
CA THR A 176 -7.16 14.94 7.01
C THR A 176 -8.41 15.29 6.23
N SER A 177 -8.24 15.42 4.94
CA SER A 177 -9.38 15.53 4.01
C SER A 177 -10.17 14.22 3.96
#